data_34b66423d9b41eca2e600ace47157529
#
_entry.id   34b66423d9b41eca2e600ace47157529
#
_cell.length_a   1.000
_cell.length_b   1.000
_cell.length_c   1.000
_cell.angle_alpha   90.00
_cell.angle_beta   90.00
_cell.angle_gamma   90.00
#
_symmetry.space_group_name_H-M   'P 1'
#
loop_
_entity.id
_entity.type
_entity.pdbx_description
1 polymer ?
#
loop_
_entity_poly.entity_id
_entity_poly.type
_entity_poly.pdbx_seq_one_letter_code
_entity_poly.pdbx_strand_id
1 'polypeptide(L)'
;IRGDLNEEISKEKLRIWEYRLDPGLFSGYNPFCAVNILHDRLFIEYEKTDMTTYLNRRGMVFCDGKPLKQVALYHEGSYWVEANGQTVHFRLPKDADPAEHKIEITCREQCFAPEIPFLSYIRVKGLTCAHAATGAPVPQRGALSCYRGHHWIIEDCTIDWSNAVGIDVGNECWHHEFIPGQIIGHSVVRGCTIKDA
;
A
#
# COMPACT_ATOMS: atom_id res chain seq x y z
N ILE A 1 29.55 -8.59 17.09
CA ILE A 1 28.71 -8.87 15.87
C ILE A 1 28.63 -7.65 14.93
N ARG A 2 29.06 -6.44 15.35
CA ARG A 2 29.05 -5.23 14.47
C ARG A 2 30.28 -5.08 13.57
N GLY A 3 31.34 -5.81 13.81
CA GLY A 3 32.60 -5.68 13.04
C GLY A 3 32.58 -6.42 11.70
N ASP A 4 32.02 -7.61 11.68
CA ASP A 4 32.17 -8.52 10.53
C ASP A 4 31.26 -8.16 9.35
N LEU A 5 30.07 -7.61 9.63
CA LEU A 5 29.11 -7.17 8.59
C LEU A 5 29.63 -5.96 7.77
N ASN A 6 30.41 -5.08 8.39
CA ASN A 6 30.94 -3.90 7.68
C ASN A 6 32.09 -4.26 6.72
N GLU A 7 32.85 -5.32 6.98
CA GLU A 7 33.95 -5.72 6.08
C GLU A 7 33.47 -6.49 4.85
N GLU A 8 32.40 -7.29 4.94
CA GLU A 8 31.81 -7.96 3.78
C GLU A 8 31.10 -6.98 2.85
N ILE A 9 30.31 -6.04 3.41
CA ILE A 9 29.59 -5.02 2.63
C ILE A 9 30.56 -4.09 1.89
N SER A 10 31.74 -3.83 2.43
CA SER A 10 32.72 -2.94 1.80
C SER A 10 33.43 -3.55 0.58
N LYS A 11 33.33 -4.85 0.36
CA LYS A 11 34.01 -5.56 -0.75
C LYS A 11 33.16 -5.75 -1.98
N GLU A 12 31.82 -5.73 -1.84
CA GLU A 12 30.91 -5.78 -2.99
C GLU A 12 30.54 -4.36 -3.45
N LYS A 13 30.74 -4.10 -4.73
CA LYS A 13 30.21 -2.88 -5.36
C LYS A 13 28.70 -3.07 -5.56
N LEU A 14 27.92 -2.73 -4.54
CA LEU A 14 26.47 -2.75 -4.63
C LEU A 14 25.99 -1.67 -5.61
N ARG A 15 25.11 -2.03 -6.53
CA ARG A 15 24.43 -1.08 -7.40
C ARG A 15 23.15 -0.61 -6.73
N ILE A 16 23.23 0.54 -6.05
CA ILE A 16 22.09 1.18 -5.40
C ILE A 16 21.71 2.39 -6.25
N TRP A 17 20.43 2.47 -6.58
CA TRP A 17 19.86 3.56 -7.35
C TRP A 17 19.06 4.48 -6.43
N GLU A 18 19.07 5.77 -6.75
CA GLU A 18 18.28 6.79 -6.05
C GLU A 18 17.26 7.37 -7.01
N TYR A 19 16.05 7.52 -6.53
CA TYR A 19 14.99 8.22 -7.23
C TYR A 19 14.33 9.25 -6.32
N ARG A 20 14.33 10.50 -6.76
CA ARG A 20 13.59 11.58 -6.08
C ARG A 20 12.17 11.60 -6.58
N LEU A 21 11.24 11.43 -5.66
CA LEU A 21 9.82 11.41 -5.96
C LEU A 21 9.35 12.82 -6.34
N ASP A 22 8.72 12.94 -7.49
CA ASP A 22 8.03 14.17 -7.88
C ASP A 22 6.73 14.29 -7.06
N PRO A 23 6.56 15.37 -6.25
CA PRO A 23 5.32 15.61 -5.51
C PRO A 23 4.07 15.64 -6.40
N GLY A 24 4.20 16.00 -7.66
CA GLY A 24 3.10 16.00 -8.64
C GLY A 24 2.54 14.62 -8.98
N LEU A 25 3.25 13.54 -8.64
CA LEU A 25 2.74 12.17 -8.79
C LEU A 25 1.62 11.83 -7.81
N PHE A 26 1.53 12.57 -6.70
CA PHE A 26 0.62 12.27 -5.60
C PHE A 26 -0.55 13.24 -5.57
N SER A 27 -1.77 12.72 -5.46
CA SER A 27 -2.97 13.52 -5.25
C SER A 27 -3.29 13.63 -3.76
N GLY A 28 -2.62 14.58 -3.08
CA GLY A 28 -2.88 14.90 -1.68
C GLY A 28 -2.31 13.94 -0.64
N TYR A 29 -1.83 12.78 -1.04
CA TYR A 29 -1.28 11.76 -0.15
C TYR A 29 -0.03 11.13 -0.76
N ASN A 30 1.10 11.21 -0.04
CA ASN A 30 2.33 10.53 -0.41
C ASN A 30 2.53 9.30 0.49
N PRO A 31 2.35 8.08 -0.03
CA PRO A 31 2.47 6.85 0.77
C PRO A 31 3.89 6.62 1.30
N PHE A 32 4.90 7.26 0.72
CA PHE A 32 6.28 7.16 1.18
C PHE A 32 6.61 8.08 2.37
N CYS A 33 5.76 9.08 2.66
CA CYS A 33 5.89 9.91 3.87
C CYS A 33 5.29 9.25 5.10
N ALA A 34 4.26 8.42 4.93
CA ALA A 34 3.58 7.77 6.03
C ALA A 34 4.21 6.41 6.34
N VAL A 35 4.61 6.19 7.57
CA VAL A 35 4.93 4.86 8.07
C VAL A 35 3.62 4.12 8.32
N ASN A 36 3.51 2.91 7.83
CA ASN A 36 2.35 2.06 8.08
C ASN A 36 2.41 1.55 9.53
N ILE A 37 2.05 2.43 10.47
CA ILE A 37 2.06 2.13 11.90
C ILE A 37 0.62 1.92 12.35
N LEU A 38 0.33 0.75 12.85
CA LEU A 38 -0.91 0.49 13.58
C LEU A 38 -0.74 1.07 15.00
N HIS A 39 -1.27 2.25 15.24
CA HIS A 39 -1.19 2.91 16.56
C HIS A 39 -2.22 2.39 17.56
N ASP A 40 -3.22 1.67 17.11
CA ASP A 40 -4.31 1.27 17.97
C ASP A 40 -4.01 -0.06 18.68
N ARG A 41 -3.56 0.08 19.93
CA ARG A 41 -3.29 -1.07 20.81
C ARG A 41 -4.52 -1.90 21.15
N LEU A 42 -5.72 -1.41 20.87
CA LEU A 42 -6.96 -2.14 21.18
C LEU A 42 -7.19 -3.34 20.27
N PHE A 43 -6.61 -3.32 19.06
CA PHE A 43 -6.84 -4.36 18.06
C PHE A 43 -5.64 -5.28 17.80
N ILE A 44 -4.47 -4.96 18.35
CA ILE A 44 -3.26 -5.73 18.10
C ILE A 44 -2.58 -6.09 19.40
N GLU A 45 -2.39 -7.38 19.62
CA GLU A 45 -1.51 -7.88 20.66
C GLU A 45 -0.05 -7.74 20.19
N TYR A 46 0.54 -6.56 20.40
CA TYR A 46 1.92 -6.25 20.01
C TYR A 46 2.95 -7.26 20.52
N GLU A 47 2.71 -7.85 21.68
CA GLU A 47 3.59 -8.85 22.29
C GLU A 47 3.59 -10.19 21.51
N LYS A 48 2.54 -10.46 20.75
CA LYS A 48 2.38 -11.70 19.99
C LYS A 48 2.52 -11.52 18.47
N THR A 49 2.61 -10.28 18.00
CA THR A 49 2.64 -9.97 16.57
C THR A 49 4.01 -9.46 16.17
N ASP A 50 4.62 -10.06 15.16
CA ASP A 50 5.82 -9.48 14.55
C ASP A 50 5.43 -8.19 13.80
N MET A 51 5.69 -7.06 14.44
CA MET A 51 5.38 -5.74 13.93
C MET A 51 6.39 -5.23 12.89
N THR A 52 7.49 -5.93 12.68
CA THR A 52 8.59 -5.46 11.82
C THR A 52 8.10 -5.18 10.40
N THR A 53 7.23 -6.02 9.88
CA THR A 53 6.65 -5.88 8.54
C THR A 53 5.76 -4.63 8.41
N TYR A 54 5.08 -4.25 9.48
CA TYR A 54 4.14 -3.12 9.48
C TYR A 54 4.81 -1.79 9.77
N LEU A 55 5.76 -1.79 10.70
CA LEU A 55 6.40 -0.55 11.19
C LEU A 55 7.27 0.15 10.13
N ASN A 56 7.80 -0.60 9.19
CA ASN A 56 8.75 -0.07 8.21
C ASN A 56 8.18 0.07 6.79
N ARG A 57 6.92 -0.34 6.57
CA ARG A 57 6.34 -0.28 5.22
C ARG A 57 5.96 1.14 4.86
N ARG A 58 6.59 1.69 3.83
CA ARG A 58 6.34 3.02 3.29
C ARG A 58 6.23 2.91 1.78
N GLY A 59 5.02 3.11 1.25
CA GLY A 59 4.75 2.91 -0.17
C GLY A 59 5.10 1.49 -0.64
N MET A 60 5.07 1.29 -1.93
CA MET A 60 5.55 0.06 -2.57
C MET A 60 6.31 0.39 -3.85
N VAL A 61 7.33 -0.39 -4.13
CA VAL A 61 8.15 -0.32 -5.36
C VAL A 61 8.11 -1.67 -6.03
N PHE A 62 7.92 -1.67 -7.34
CA PHE A 62 7.87 -2.89 -8.15
C PHE A 62 8.90 -2.83 -9.27
N CYS A 63 9.45 -3.99 -9.61
CA CYS A 63 10.28 -4.20 -10.78
C CYS A 63 9.62 -5.28 -11.64
N ASP A 64 9.24 -4.94 -12.88
CA ASP A 64 8.52 -5.83 -13.80
C ASP A 64 7.27 -6.48 -13.16
N GLY A 65 6.50 -5.68 -12.42
CA GLY A 65 5.30 -6.12 -11.71
C GLY A 65 5.55 -6.96 -10.46
N LYS A 66 6.79 -7.17 -10.05
CA LYS A 66 7.15 -7.89 -8.81
C LYS A 66 7.55 -6.90 -7.72
N PRO A 67 7.01 -7.03 -6.50
CA PRO A 67 7.33 -6.11 -5.43
C PRO A 67 8.78 -6.27 -4.97
N LEU A 68 9.42 -5.15 -4.71
CA LEU A 68 10.67 -5.10 -3.96
C LEU A 68 10.34 -5.11 -2.46
N LYS A 69 11.27 -5.60 -1.66
CA LYS A 69 11.10 -5.64 -0.20
C LYS A 69 11.67 -4.38 0.45
N GLN A 70 10.92 -3.79 1.37
CA GLN A 70 11.45 -2.68 2.16
C GLN A 70 12.33 -3.22 3.29
N VAL A 71 13.60 -3.38 2.99
CA VAL A 71 14.64 -3.89 3.90
C VAL A 71 15.95 -3.17 3.61
N ALA A 72 16.99 -3.49 4.36
CA ALA A 72 18.32 -2.90 4.12
C ALA A 72 18.82 -3.21 2.69
N LEU A 73 19.44 -2.23 2.04
CA LEU A 73 19.81 -2.26 0.61
C LEU A 73 20.95 -3.22 0.25
N TYR A 74 21.55 -3.89 1.21
CA TYR A 74 22.50 -4.98 0.90
C TYR A 74 21.80 -6.23 0.32
N HIS A 75 20.47 -6.35 0.47
CA HIS A 75 19.68 -7.40 -0.16
C HIS A 75 19.27 -6.99 -1.58
N GLU A 76 19.41 -7.89 -2.52
CA GLU A 76 18.84 -7.71 -3.86
C GLU A 76 17.33 -7.71 -3.81
N GLY A 77 16.69 -6.96 -4.73
CA GLY A 77 15.25 -6.83 -4.76
C GLY A 77 14.69 -6.06 -3.57
N SER A 78 15.43 -5.07 -3.09
CA SER A 78 15.05 -4.26 -1.94
C SER A 78 14.91 -2.78 -2.26
N TYR A 79 14.20 -2.05 -1.41
CA TYR A 79 14.17 -0.60 -1.43
C TYR A 79 14.18 -0.03 -0.02
N TRP A 80 14.55 1.23 0.10
CA TRP A 80 14.54 2.01 1.32
C TRP A 80 14.02 3.42 1.03
N VAL A 81 13.29 3.99 1.97
CA VAL A 81 12.73 5.35 1.86
C VAL A 81 13.40 6.22 2.90
N GLU A 82 13.90 7.39 2.51
CA GLU A 82 14.43 8.37 3.45
C GLU A 82 13.34 8.89 4.40
N ALA A 83 13.78 9.42 5.55
CA ALA A 83 12.89 9.89 6.61
C ALA A 83 11.85 10.92 6.10
N ASN A 84 12.23 11.75 5.13
CA ASN A 84 11.36 12.76 4.52
C ASN A 84 10.30 12.19 3.56
N GLY A 85 10.41 10.90 3.17
CA GLY A 85 9.51 10.26 2.22
C GLY A 85 9.57 10.80 0.78
N GLN A 86 10.61 11.50 0.43
CA GLN A 86 10.78 12.12 -0.89
C GLN A 86 11.85 11.45 -1.75
N THR A 87 12.64 10.58 -1.16
CA THR A 87 13.70 9.86 -1.85
C THR A 87 13.60 8.37 -1.58
N VAL A 88 13.61 7.60 -2.64
CA VAL A 88 13.61 6.14 -2.60
C VAL A 88 14.95 5.64 -3.13
N HIS A 89 15.62 4.83 -2.34
CA HIS A 89 16.77 4.07 -2.78
C HIS A 89 16.35 2.64 -3.06
N PHE A 90 16.84 2.03 -4.11
CA PHE A 90 16.52 0.66 -4.42
C PHE A 90 17.69 -0.09 -5.06
N ARG A 91 17.72 -1.39 -4.83
CA ARG A 91 18.65 -2.33 -5.44
C ARG A 91 17.84 -3.39 -6.17
N LEU A 92 18.01 -3.47 -7.48
CA LEU A 92 17.31 -4.43 -8.30
C LEU A 92 17.88 -5.86 -8.13
N PRO A 93 17.10 -6.89 -8.43
CA PRO A 93 17.61 -8.25 -8.51
C PRO A 93 18.80 -8.35 -9.47
N LYS A 94 19.83 -9.08 -9.08
CA LYS A 94 21.07 -9.28 -9.86
C LYS A 94 21.80 -7.97 -10.22
N ASP A 95 21.62 -6.92 -9.40
CA ASP A 95 22.18 -5.59 -9.65
C ASP A 95 21.89 -5.06 -11.06
N ALA A 96 20.70 -5.35 -11.59
CA ALA A 96 20.25 -4.97 -12.91
C ALA A 96 20.19 -3.45 -13.11
N ASP A 97 20.23 -3.00 -14.36
CA ASP A 97 20.05 -1.58 -14.70
C ASP A 97 18.55 -1.23 -14.77
N PRO A 98 18.06 -0.22 -14.04
CA PRO A 98 16.66 0.20 -14.12
C PRO A 98 16.21 0.61 -15.53
N ALA A 99 17.13 1.04 -16.40
CA ALA A 99 16.80 1.40 -17.76
C ALA A 99 16.30 0.21 -18.61
N GLU A 100 16.61 -1.01 -18.19
CA GLU A 100 16.20 -2.25 -18.86
C GLU A 100 14.93 -2.86 -18.27
N HIS A 101 14.36 -2.25 -17.22
CA HIS A 101 13.25 -2.78 -16.45
C HIS A 101 12.14 -1.76 -16.26
N LYS A 102 10.90 -2.26 -16.12
CA LYS A 102 9.76 -1.42 -15.75
C LYS A 102 9.72 -1.23 -14.25
N ILE A 103 10.11 -0.04 -13.78
CA ILE A 103 10.02 0.33 -12.37
C ILE A 103 8.72 1.07 -12.13
N GLU A 104 7.95 0.62 -11.16
CA GLU A 104 6.68 1.22 -10.76
C GLU A 104 6.71 1.56 -9.28
N ILE A 105 6.06 2.65 -8.91
CA ILE A 105 5.85 3.07 -7.52
C ILE A 105 4.36 3.31 -7.27
N THR A 106 3.91 3.05 -6.06
CA THR A 106 2.54 3.39 -5.66
C THR A 106 2.39 4.89 -5.51
N CYS A 107 1.42 5.49 -6.18
CA CYS A 107 1.16 6.92 -6.09
C CYS A 107 -0.31 7.28 -5.95
N ARG A 108 -1.23 6.34 -6.12
CA ARG A 108 -2.66 6.53 -5.92
C ARG A 108 -3.13 5.74 -4.71
N GLU A 109 -3.86 6.38 -3.83
CA GLU A 109 -4.41 5.74 -2.65
C GLU A 109 -5.42 4.65 -3.04
N GLN A 110 -6.22 4.91 -4.04
CA GLN A 110 -7.31 4.05 -4.48
C GLN A 110 -7.29 3.87 -6.00
N CYS A 111 -7.73 2.69 -6.46
CA CYS A 111 -7.93 2.41 -7.87
C CYS A 111 -9.34 2.78 -8.32
N PHE A 112 -10.34 2.52 -7.47
CA PHE A 112 -11.73 2.82 -7.73
C PHE A 112 -12.45 3.23 -6.46
N ALA A 113 -12.93 4.45 -6.41
CA ALA A 113 -13.72 4.99 -5.31
C ALA A 113 -14.63 6.12 -5.81
N PRO A 114 -15.80 6.33 -5.20
CA PRO A 114 -16.60 7.54 -5.46
C PRO A 114 -15.86 8.78 -4.93
N GLU A 115 -16.07 9.92 -5.58
CA GLU A 115 -15.56 11.22 -5.11
C GLU A 115 -16.34 11.74 -3.90
N ILE A 116 -17.62 11.38 -3.81
CA ILE A 116 -18.50 11.77 -2.70
C ILE A 116 -18.98 10.54 -1.93
N PRO A 117 -19.13 10.64 -0.61
CA PRO A 117 -19.63 9.54 0.21
C PRO A 117 -21.10 9.21 -0.07
N PHE A 118 -21.55 8.06 0.40
CA PHE A 118 -22.93 7.60 0.42
C PHE A 118 -23.58 7.33 -0.95
N LEU A 119 -22.82 7.27 -2.04
CA LEU A 119 -23.34 6.79 -3.32
C LEU A 119 -23.72 5.31 -3.20
N SER A 120 -24.87 4.94 -3.74
CA SER A 120 -25.46 3.64 -3.49
C SER A 120 -26.02 3.00 -4.74
N TYR A 121 -26.33 1.69 -4.66
CA TYR A 121 -26.87 0.89 -5.78
C TYR A 121 -25.91 0.80 -6.97
N ILE A 122 -24.61 0.70 -6.72
CA ILE A 122 -23.57 0.60 -7.71
C ILE A 122 -23.12 -0.86 -7.86
N ARG A 123 -22.95 -1.29 -9.09
CA ARG A 123 -22.38 -2.61 -9.40
C ARG A 123 -21.03 -2.44 -10.07
N VAL A 124 -20.02 -3.07 -9.50
CA VAL A 124 -18.65 -3.13 -10.03
C VAL A 124 -18.34 -4.57 -10.37
N LYS A 125 -17.94 -4.85 -11.61
CA LYS A 125 -17.69 -6.21 -12.05
C LYS A 125 -16.45 -6.31 -12.94
N GLY A 126 -15.62 -7.35 -12.68
CA GLY A 126 -14.55 -7.77 -13.57
C GLY A 126 -13.37 -6.80 -13.65
N LEU A 127 -13.20 -5.92 -12.66
CA LEU A 127 -12.05 -5.01 -12.60
C LEU A 127 -10.85 -5.67 -11.94
N THR A 128 -9.66 -5.31 -12.42
CA THR A 128 -8.40 -5.57 -11.71
C THR A 128 -7.88 -4.24 -11.16
N CYS A 129 -7.77 -4.16 -9.84
CA CYS A 129 -7.16 -3.05 -9.13
C CYS A 129 -5.80 -3.50 -8.62
N ALA A 130 -4.73 -2.82 -9.03
CA ALA A 130 -3.38 -3.22 -8.66
C ALA A 130 -2.56 -2.04 -8.15
N HIS A 131 -1.58 -2.35 -7.28
CA HIS A 131 -0.57 -1.42 -6.78
C HIS A 131 -1.17 -0.18 -6.09
N ALA A 132 -2.24 -0.34 -5.33
CA ALA A 132 -2.87 0.77 -4.61
C ALA A 132 -2.08 1.13 -3.36
N ALA A 133 -1.85 2.41 -3.16
CA ALA A 133 -1.15 2.94 -1.99
C ALA A 133 -2.10 3.22 -0.82
N THR A 134 -3.05 2.32 -0.56
CA THR A 134 -4.04 2.50 0.51
C THR A 134 -3.37 2.84 1.83
N GLY A 135 -3.87 3.87 2.49
CA GLY A 135 -3.33 4.32 3.77
C GLY A 135 -3.63 3.34 4.90
N ALA A 136 -2.71 3.27 5.85
CA ALA A 136 -2.97 2.66 7.14
C ALA A 136 -2.44 3.60 8.23
N PRO A 137 -3.05 3.65 9.37
CA PRO A 137 -4.24 2.90 9.80
C PRO A 137 -5.56 3.60 9.49
N VAL A 138 -5.56 4.88 9.08
CA VAL A 138 -6.79 5.69 8.97
C VAL A 138 -6.67 6.76 7.86
N PRO A 139 -7.69 6.96 7.01
CA PRO A 139 -8.91 6.17 6.92
C PRO A 139 -8.66 4.85 6.18
N GLN A 140 -9.31 3.80 6.62
CA GLN A 140 -9.15 2.45 6.05
C GLN A 140 -10.01 2.28 4.79
N ARG A 141 -9.60 2.93 3.73
CA ARG A 141 -10.23 2.77 2.41
C ARG A 141 -9.52 1.71 1.61
N GLY A 142 -10.30 0.89 0.94
CA GLY A 142 -9.78 -0.14 0.06
C GLY A 142 -9.24 0.41 -1.25
N ALA A 143 -8.43 -0.38 -1.94
CA ALA A 143 -8.08 -0.13 -3.33
C ALA A 143 -9.34 -0.01 -4.21
N LEU A 144 -10.38 -0.76 -3.89
CA LEU A 144 -11.75 -0.60 -4.34
C LEU A 144 -12.61 -0.25 -3.12
N SER A 145 -13.21 0.94 -3.11
CA SER A 145 -13.95 1.48 -1.97
C SER A 145 -15.38 1.84 -2.35
N CYS A 146 -16.34 1.52 -1.51
CA CYS A 146 -17.71 2.02 -1.63
C CYS A 146 -17.92 3.35 -0.91
N TYR A 147 -16.95 3.85 -0.21
CA TYR A 147 -16.94 5.13 0.49
C TYR A 147 -18.24 5.44 1.24
N ARG A 148 -18.57 4.58 2.23
CA ARG A 148 -19.79 4.69 3.05
C ARG A 148 -21.10 4.52 2.26
N GLY A 149 -21.04 4.00 1.04
CA GLY A 149 -22.22 3.68 0.24
C GLY A 149 -22.95 2.44 0.75
N HIS A 150 -24.14 2.20 0.23
CA HIS A 150 -24.95 1.02 0.55
C HIS A 150 -25.47 0.31 -0.70
N HIS A 151 -25.82 -0.97 -0.57
CA HIS A 151 -26.33 -1.80 -1.68
C HIS A 151 -25.41 -1.84 -2.89
N TRP A 152 -24.11 -1.89 -2.65
CA TRP A 152 -23.13 -2.15 -3.72
C TRP A 152 -23.04 -3.64 -4.01
N ILE A 153 -22.77 -3.98 -5.25
CA ILE A 153 -22.41 -5.33 -5.68
C ILE A 153 -21.04 -5.27 -6.30
N ILE A 154 -20.06 -5.87 -5.65
CA ILE A 154 -18.68 -5.99 -6.14
C ILE A 154 -18.45 -7.46 -6.48
N GLU A 155 -18.28 -7.76 -7.76
CA GLU A 155 -18.19 -9.14 -8.20
C GLU A 155 -17.11 -9.38 -9.23
N ASP A 156 -16.51 -10.57 -9.16
CA ASP A 156 -15.51 -11.06 -10.11
C ASP A 156 -14.31 -10.09 -10.27
N CYS A 157 -14.00 -9.31 -9.23
CA CYS A 157 -12.90 -8.35 -9.22
C CYS A 157 -11.64 -8.97 -8.66
N THR A 158 -10.49 -8.50 -9.11
CA THR A 158 -9.18 -8.87 -8.58
C THR A 158 -8.52 -7.65 -7.95
N ILE A 159 -8.07 -7.79 -6.71
CA ILE A 159 -7.19 -6.83 -6.05
C ILE A 159 -5.82 -7.48 -5.95
N ASP A 160 -4.82 -6.81 -6.49
CA ASP A 160 -3.46 -7.31 -6.55
C ASP A 160 -2.50 -6.26 -6.00
N TRP A 161 -1.90 -6.53 -4.86
CA TRP A 161 -1.03 -5.59 -4.14
C TRP A 161 -1.72 -4.28 -3.76
N SER A 162 -2.38 -4.25 -2.63
CA SER A 162 -2.73 -3.02 -1.91
C SER A 162 -1.82 -2.83 -0.69
N ASN A 163 -1.57 -1.58 -0.31
CA ASN A 163 -0.66 -1.31 0.81
C ASN A 163 -1.23 -1.75 2.17
N ALA A 164 -2.55 -1.74 2.32
CA ALA A 164 -3.25 -2.11 3.54
C ALA A 164 -4.60 -2.79 3.31
N VAL A 165 -5.53 -2.17 2.60
CA VAL A 165 -6.91 -2.64 2.46
C VAL A 165 -7.23 -2.89 0.99
N GLY A 166 -7.69 -4.09 0.67
CA GLY A 166 -8.07 -4.44 -0.70
C GLY A 166 -9.44 -3.88 -1.10
N ILE A 167 -10.49 -4.21 -0.34
CA ILE A 167 -11.87 -3.78 -0.58
C ILE A 167 -12.47 -3.30 0.74
N ASP A 168 -13.18 -2.18 0.72
CA ASP A 168 -14.07 -1.80 1.80
C ASP A 168 -15.51 -1.70 1.32
N VAL A 169 -16.45 -2.08 2.18
CA VAL A 169 -17.87 -2.12 1.90
C VAL A 169 -18.73 -1.52 3.02
N GLY A 170 -18.11 -0.72 3.85
CA GLY A 170 -18.78 -0.21 5.03
C GLY A 170 -18.40 1.20 5.40
N ASN A 171 -18.49 1.44 6.69
CA ASN A 171 -18.03 2.68 7.29
C ASN A 171 -16.56 2.60 7.64
N GLU A 172 -15.84 3.68 7.46
CA GLU A 172 -14.49 3.82 7.99
C GLU A 172 -14.55 3.84 9.52
N CYS A 173 -13.75 3.03 10.18
CA CYS A 173 -13.89 2.78 11.63
C CYS A 173 -13.69 4.01 12.52
N TRP A 174 -13.08 5.08 11.99
CA TRP A 174 -12.76 6.29 12.74
C TRP A 174 -13.65 7.48 12.45
N HIS A 175 -14.61 7.37 11.52
CA HIS A 175 -15.60 8.41 11.31
C HIS A 175 -16.73 8.29 12.31
N HIS A 176 -16.71 9.16 13.29
CA HIS A 176 -17.74 9.25 14.33
C HIS A 176 -19.00 10.00 13.89
N GLU A 177 -19.01 10.54 12.69
CA GLU A 177 -20.20 11.22 12.17
C GLU A 177 -21.27 10.21 11.77
N PHE A 178 -22.05 9.84 12.76
CA PHE A 178 -23.33 9.16 12.52
C PHE A 178 -24.35 10.20 12.07
N ILE A 179 -24.73 10.16 10.81
CA ILE A 179 -25.82 10.98 10.30
C ILE A 179 -27.11 10.18 10.45
N PRO A 180 -28.04 10.60 11.34
CA PRO A 180 -29.28 9.87 11.53
C PRO A 180 -30.05 9.66 10.23
N GLY A 181 -30.51 8.42 9.99
CA GLY A 181 -31.23 8.06 8.78
C GLY A 181 -30.38 7.67 7.57
N GLN A 182 -29.06 7.75 7.65
CA GLN A 182 -28.19 7.20 6.61
C GLN A 182 -28.12 5.67 6.71
N ILE A 183 -28.28 5.03 5.57
CA ILE A 183 -28.09 3.58 5.43
C ILE A 183 -26.64 3.36 4.98
N ILE A 184 -25.94 2.48 5.67
CA ILE A 184 -24.60 2.03 5.32
C ILE A 184 -24.62 0.50 5.26
N GLY A 185 -23.88 -0.09 4.32
CA GLY A 185 -23.80 -1.54 4.21
C GLY A 185 -24.81 -2.13 3.22
N HIS A 186 -25.38 -3.30 3.55
CA HIS A 186 -26.17 -4.09 2.63
C HIS A 186 -25.48 -4.37 1.28
N SER A 187 -24.13 -4.35 1.28
CA SER A 187 -23.32 -4.56 0.10
C SER A 187 -22.91 -6.03 -0.03
N VAL A 188 -22.70 -6.48 -1.25
CA VAL A 188 -22.33 -7.86 -1.56
C VAL A 188 -20.98 -7.87 -2.25
N VAL A 189 -20.03 -8.65 -1.73
CA VAL A 189 -18.77 -8.97 -2.39
C VAL A 189 -18.78 -10.45 -2.71
N ARG A 190 -18.62 -10.80 -3.99
CA ARG A 190 -18.62 -12.20 -4.43
C ARG A 190 -17.71 -12.46 -5.63
N GLY A 191 -17.13 -13.67 -5.67
CA GLY A 191 -16.25 -14.08 -6.76
C GLY A 191 -14.97 -13.26 -6.90
N CYS A 192 -14.65 -12.43 -5.89
CA CYS A 192 -13.46 -11.58 -5.92
C CYS A 192 -12.23 -12.34 -5.42
N THR A 193 -11.08 -11.98 -5.97
CA THR A 193 -9.77 -12.46 -5.53
C THR A 193 -8.99 -11.29 -4.94
N ILE A 194 -8.53 -11.43 -3.71
CA ILE A 194 -7.68 -10.43 -3.05
C ILE A 194 -6.34 -11.10 -2.75
N LYS A 195 -5.26 -10.52 -3.25
CA LYS A 195 -3.89 -11.00 -3.07
C LYS A 195 -3.05 -9.87 -2.49
N ASP A 196 -2.18 -10.24 -1.55
CA ASP A 196 -1.11 -9.37 -1.06
C ASP A 196 -1.63 -7.96 -0.62
N ALA A 197 -2.65 -7.97 0.24
CA ALA A 197 -3.27 -6.77 0.81
C ALA A 197 -2.94 -6.63 2.29
#